data_54b9688d84eee0e03703b2197452102a
#
_entry.id   54b9688d84eee0e03703b2197452102a
#
_cell.length_a   1.000
_cell.length_b   1.000
_cell.length_c   1.000
_cell.angle_alpha   90.00
_cell.angle_beta   90.00
_cell.angle_gamma   90.00
#
_symmetry.space_group_name_H-M   'P 1'
#
loop_
_entity.id
_entity.type
_entity.pdbx_description
1 polymer ?
#
loop_
_entity_poly.entity_id
_entity_poly.type
_entity_poly.pdbx_seq_one_letter_code
_entity_poly.pdbx_strand_id
1 'polypeptide(L)'
;MTKKKLIRIVLIVLFSFFAIFIYSKFNPKKKSIQPAEIQEEEIMYSANIIQGVNYVSKDLKGNEYIIEAAQGEIDLEDSNTIFLTNVSAIIKLKDKDDVNITSNFGKYNIVNNDTIFSKNVIITYLDNKITGDYGDFSLERNSMIISKDVTYTNLENMLKADLIEMDIKTKDTKISMYEQDKKVNIKSKN
;
A
#
# COMPACT_ATOMS: atom_id res chain seq x y z
N MET A 1 -36.33 54.07 61.82
CA MET A 1 -36.19 52.59 61.59
C MET A 1 -35.53 52.01 62.80
N THR A 2 -36.19 51.08 63.51
CA THR A 2 -35.64 50.50 64.76
C THR A 2 -34.44 49.63 64.49
N LYS A 3 -33.36 49.75 65.32
CA LYS A 3 -32.10 48.96 65.17
C LYS A 3 -32.36 47.49 64.93
N LYS A 4 -33.43 46.92 65.48
CA LYS A 4 -33.83 45.51 65.26
C LYS A 4 -34.28 45.24 63.81
N LYS A 5 -34.92 46.17 63.10
CA LYS A 5 -35.30 46.02 61.72
C LYS A 5 -34.08 46.08 60.80
N LEU A 6 -33.12 46.98 61.09
CA LEU A 6 -31.89 47.10 60.36
C LEU A 6 -31.05 45.79 60.42
N ILE A 7 -30.89 45.20 61.60
CA ILE A 7 -30.16 43.94 61.81
C ILE A 7 -30.81 42.79 61.04
N ARG A 8 -32.14 42.70 60.99
CA ARG A 8 -32.84 41.67 60.19
C ARG A 8 -32.61 41.81 58.72
N ILE A 9 -32.61 43.04 58.20
CA ILE A 9 -32.32 43.31 56.75
C ILE A 9 -30.90 42.91 56.41
N VAL A 10 -29.92 43.24 57.24
CA VAL A 10 -28.52 42.89 57.03
C VAL A 10 -28.32 41.35 57.05
N LEU A 11 -28.98 40.62 57.96
CA LEU A 11 -28.93 39.18 58.01
C LEU A 11 -29.55 38.52 56.79
N ILE A 12 -30.66 39.05 56.26
CA ILE A 12 -31.29 38.53 55.02
C ILE A 12 -30.36 38.74 53.83
N VAL A 13 -29.74 39.89 53.72
CA VAL A 13 -28.77 40.18 52.61
C VAL A 13 -27.55 39.29 52.74
N LEU A 14 -26.99 39.08 53.90
CA LEU A 14 -25.87 38.15 54.12
C LEU A 14 -26.24 36.70 53.77
N PHE A 15 -27.44 36.27 54.15
CA PHE A 15 -27.93 34.92 53.83
C PHE A 15 -28.16 34.73 52.31
N SER A 16 -28.68 35.73 51.63
CA SER A 16 -28.83 35.67 50.16
C SER A 16 -27.49 35.63 49.44
N PHE A 17 -26.48 36.38 49.87
CA PHE A 17 -25.12 36.31 49.35
C PHE A 17 -24.49 34.93 49.59
N PHE A 18 -24.70 34.34 50.77
CA PHE A 18 -24.21 33.03 51.09
C PHE A 18 -24.89 31.91 50.28
N ALA A 19 -26.19 32.05 50.01
CA ALA A 19 -26.94 31.15 49.16
C ALA A 19 -26.45 31.20 47.69
N ILE A 20 -26.19 32.38 47.18
CA ILE A 20 -25.64 32.59 45.83
C ILE A 20 -24.21 32.01 45.71
N PHE A 21 -23.42 32.18 46.76
CA PHE A 21 -22.07 31.64 46.83
C PHE A 21 -22.07 30.09 46.84
N ILE A 22 -22.96 29.51 47.62
CA ILE A 22 -23.15 28.03 47.62
C ILE A 22 -23.65 27.54 46.27
N TYR A 23 -24.67 28.19 45.69
CA TYR A 23 -25.20 27.87 44.40
C TYR A 23 -24.15 27.94 43.30
N SER A 24 -23.26 28.91 43.34
CA SER A 24 -22.14 29.09 42.42
C SER A 24 -21.07 27.97 42.56
N LYS A 25 -20.87 27.46 43.78
CA LYS A 25 -19.91 26.33 44.04
C LYS A 25 -20.48 24.98 43.69
N PHE A 26 -21.78 24.75 43.94
CA PHE A 26 -22.43 23.46 43.71
C PHE A 26 -23.02 23.29 42.30
N ASN A 27 -23.17 24.36 41.50
CA ASN A 27 -23.41 24.36 40.06
C ASN A 27 -22.15 24.81 39.34
N PRO A 28 -21.12 24.00 39.19
CA PRO A 28 -20.09 24.30 38.17
C PRO A 28 -20.85 24.44 36.87
N LYS A 29 -20.79 25.61 36.23
CA LYS A 29 -21.24 25.80 34.87
C LYS A 29 -20.71 24.56 34.14
N LYS A 30 -21.61 23.70 33.65
CA LYS A 30 -21.22 22.70 32.67
C LYS A 30 -20.44 23.50 31.65
N LYS A 31 -19.09 23.43 31.67
CA LYS A 31 -18.32 23.72 30.49
C LYS A 31 -19.05 22.91 29.44
N SER A 32 -19.67 23.59 28.48
CA SER A 32 -20.00 22.97 27.24
C SER A 32 -18.69 22.30 26.85
N ILE A 33 -18.66 20.98 26.98
CA ILE A 33 -17.75 20.20 26.20
C ILE A 33 -18.22 20.55 24.80
N GLN A 34 -17.60 21.60 24.20
CA GLN A 34 -17.44 21.59 22.76
C GLN A 34 -17.01 20.14 22.52
N PRO A 35 -17.70 19.41 21.64
CA PRO A 35 -17.11 18.19 21.17
C PRO A 35 -15.67 18.63 20.85
N ALA A 36 -14.69 18.14 21.62
CA ALA A 36 -13.35 18.19 21.13
C ALA A 36 -13.58 17.78 19.69
N GLU A 37 -13.38 18.69 18.71
CA GLU A 37 -12.85 18.18 17.47
C GLU A 37 -11.89 17.13 17.96
N ILE A 38 -12.34 15.89 17.85
CA ILE A 38 -11.43 14.80 17.64
C ILE A 38 -10.71 15.36 16.42
N GLN A 39 -9.66 16.17 16.64
CA GLN A 39 -8.50 16.00 15.81
C GLN A 39 -8.43 14.48 15.83
N GLU A 40 -8.94 13.87 14.77
CA GLU A 40 -8.31 12.70 14.29
C GLU A 40 -6.84 13.10 14.37
N GLU A 41 -6.22 12.92 15.54
CA GLU A 41 -4.89 12.42 15.55
C GLU A 41 -5.07 11.30 14.53
N GLU A 42 -4.78 11.64 13.26
CA GLU A 42 -4.22 10.66 12.39
C GLU A 42 -3.37 9.90 13.37
N ILE A 43 -3.91 8.75 13.80
CA ILE A 43 -3.06 7.72 14.31
C ILE A 43 -2.14 7.61 13.14
N MET A 44 -1.09 8.42 13.19
CA MET A 44 0.12 8.17 12.50
C MET A 44 0.42 6.77 13.00
N TYR A 45 -0.22 5.78 12.32
CA TYR A 45 0.45 4.52 12.16
C TYR A 45 1.82 5.00 11.76
N SER A 46 2.77 4.93 12.68
CA SER A 46 4.16 5.09 12.38
C SER A 46 4.53 3.83 11.58
N ALA A 47 3.83 3.63 10.47
CA ALA A 47 4.24 2.81 9.39
C ALA A 47 5.65 3.32 9.13
N ASN A 48 6.63 2.44 9.21
CA ASN A 48 7.99 2.76 8.83
C ASN A 48 7.97 3.05 7.33
N ILE A 49 7.55 4.26 6.98
CA ILE A 49 7.44 4.72 5.60
C ILE A 49 8.82 5.14 5.14
N ILE A 50 9.28 4.53 4.07
CA ILE A 50 10.54 4.80 3.41
C ILE A 50 10.23 5.53 2.11
N GLN A 51 10.82 6.69 1.89
CA GLN A 51 10.73 7.42 0.63
C GLN A 51 11.93 7.07 -0.25
N GLY A 52 11.69 6.86 -1.55
CA GLY A 52 12.75 6.57 -2.51
C GLY A 52 13.42 5.21 -2.28
N VAL A 53 12.62 4.14 -2.27
CA VAL A 53 13.10 2.77 -2.07
C VAL A 53 13.99 2.33 -3.23
N ASN A 54 15.14 1.73 -2.93
CA ASN A 54 16.02 1.08 -3.90
C ASN A 54 16.64 -0.18 -3.26
N TYR A 55 16.30 -1.34 -3.80
CA TYR A 55 16.87 -2.64 -3.42
C TYR A 55 17.61 -3.26 -4.59
N VAL A 56 18.82 -3.74 -4.34
CA VAL A 56 19.65 -4.41 -5.35
C VAL A 56 20.09 -5.75 -4.80
N SER A 57 19.83 -6.82 -5.56
CA SER A 57 20.36 -8.15 -5.27
C SER A 57 21.02 -8.77 -6.50
N LYS A 58 21.93 -9.74 -6.30
CA LYS A 58 22.65 -10.44 -7.38
C LYS A 58 22.57 -11.94 -7.15
N ASP A 59 22.40 -12.68 -8.23
CA ASP A 59 22.50 -14.13 -8.19
C ASP A 59 23.95 -14.61 -8.47
N LEU A 60 24.17 -15.91 -8.25
CA LEU A 60 25.49 -16.54 -8.49
C LEU A 60 25.89 -16.57 -9.97
N LYS A 61 24.97 -16.31 -10.90
CA LYS A 61 25.24 -16.24 -12.34
C LYS A 61 25.65 -14.85 -12.79
N GLY A 62 25.57 -13.86 -11.91
CA GLY A 62 25.89 -12.46 -12.19
C GLY A 62 24.73 -11.65 -12.74
N ASN A 63 23.50 -12.16 -12.69
CA ASN A 63 22.33 -11.34 -12.94
C ASN A 63 22.08 -10.41 -11.75
N GLU A 64 21.58 -9.21 -12.03
CA GLU A 64 21.28 -8.18 -11.03
C GLU A 64 19.79 -7.89 -11.04
N TYR A 65 19.18 -7.84 -9.87
CA TYR A 65 17.76 -7.57 -9.66
C TYR A 65 17.65 -6.26 -8.89
N ILE A 66 17.05 -5.26 -9.49
CA ILE A 66 16.88 -3.91 -8.93
C ILE A 66 15.39 -3.68 -8.76
N ILE A 67 14.98 -3.22 -7.58
CA ILE A 67 13.60 -2.79 -7.31
C ILE A 67 13.66 -1.37 -6.79
N GLU A 68 12.96 -0.48 -7.45
CA GLU A 68 12.79 0.91 -7.07
C GLU A 68 11.30 1.19 -6.82
N ALA A 69 11.00 2.04 -5.85
CA ALA A 69 9.64 2.51 -5.61
C ALA A 69 9.65 3.93 -5.06
N ALA A 70 8.60 4.69 -5.35
CA ALA A 70 8.46 6.03 -4.80
C ALA A 70 8.32 5.99 -3.27
N GLN A 71 7.64 4.96 -2.75
CA GLN A 71 7.41 4.77 -1.33
C GLN A 71 7.39 3.28 -0.98
N GLY A 72 7.93 2.94 0.19
CA GLY A 72 7.83 1.65 0.84
C GLY A 72 7.23 1.77 2.23
N GLU A 73 6.43 0.80 2.63
CA GLU A 73 5.86 0.65 3.96
C GLU A 73 6.21 -0.73 4.50
N ILE A 74 6.93 -0.79 5.62
CA ILE A 74 7.27 -2.06 6.26
C ILE A 74 6.03 -2.60 6.96
N ASP A 75 5.67 -3.85 6.68
CA ASP A 75 4.56 -4.52 7.35
C ASP A 75 4.84 -4.67 8.85
N LEU A 76 3.91 -4.21 9.68
CA LEU A 76 4.05 -4.27 11.14
C LEU A 76 3.96 -5.69 11.70
N GLU A 77 3.27 -6.60 11.00
CA GLU A 77 3.11 -7.99 11.39
C GLU A 77 4.26 -8.87 10.86
N ASP A 78 4.85 -8.49 9.72
CA ASP A 78 5.98 -9.17 9.09
C ASP A 78 7.02 -8.18 8.58
N SER A 79 7.99 -7.85 9.40
CA SER A 79 9.06 -6.90 9.08
C SER A 79 9.93 -7.31 7.88
N ASN A 80 9.79 -8.52 7.37
CA ASN A 80 10.46 -8.97 6.14
C ASN A 80 9.68 -8.60 4.88
N THR A 81 8.46 -8.10 5.04
CA THR A 81 7.60 -7.69 3.95
C THR A 81 7.53 -6.16 3.85
N ILE A 82 7.67 -5.65 2.64
CA ILE A 82 7.57 -4.22 2.33
C ILE A 82 6.50 -4.05 1.25
N PHE A 83 5.50 -3.24 1.53
CA PHE A 83 4.52 -2.77 0.55
C PHE A 83 5.10 -1.59 -0.21
N LEU A 84 5.04 -1.62 -1.53
CA LEU A 84 5.66 -0.65 -2.42
C LEU A 84 4.61 0.08 -3.23
N THR A 85 4.84 1.37 -3.50
CA THR A 85 3.98 2.20 -4.35
C THR A 85 4.78 2.80 -5.49
N ASN A 86 4.23 2.78 -6.70
CA ASN A 86 4.87 3.20 -7.96
C ASN A 86 6.19 2.45 -8.17
N VAL A 87 6.05 1.17 -8.47
CA VAL A 87 7.17 0.24 -8.54
C VAL A 87 7.78 0.21 -9.95
N SER A 88 9.10 0.23 -10.01
CA SER A 88 9.91 -0.08 -11.18
C SER A 88 10.93 -1.15 -10.79
N ALA A 89 10.99 -2.24 -11.53
CA ALA A 89 12.01 -3.27 -11.33
C ALA A 89 12.77 -3.54 -12.63
N ILE A 90 14.06 -3.78 -12.51
CA ILE A 90 14.95 -4.10 -13.62
C ILE A 90 15.67 -5.39 -13.32
N ILE A 91 15.58 -6.36 -14.23
CA ILE A 91 16.38 -7.59 -14.18
C ILE A 91 17.47 -7.45 -15.25
N LYS A 92 18.70 -7.18 -14.81
CA LYS A 92 19.86 -7.14 -15.67
C LYS A 92 20.39 -8.56 -15.86
N LEU A 93 20.19 -9.11 -17.02
CA LEU A 93 20.66 -10.44 -17.36
C LEU A 93 22.09 -10.36 -17.91
N LYS A 94 22.97 -11.25 -17.41
CA LYS A 94 24.33 -11.31 -17.92
C LYS A 94 24.32 -11.63 -19.43
N ASP A 95 24.99 -10.82 -20.22
CA ASP A 95 25.17 -10.97 -21.67
C ASP A 95 23.83 -10.95 -22.49
N LYS A 96 22.79 -10.30 -21.94
CA LYS A 96 21.47 -10.13 -22.58
C LYS A 96 20.90 -8.74 -22.26
N ASP A 97 19.81 -8.40 -22.94
CA ASP A 97 19.08 -7.17 -22.65
C ASP A 97 18.34 -7.27 -21.31
N ASP A 98 18.02 -6.12 -20.76
CA ASP A 98 17.35 -5.99 -19.48
C ASP A 98 15.84 -6.27 -19.62
N VAL A 99 15.27 -6.91 -18.62
CA VAL A 99 13.82 -7.00 -18.45
C VAL A 99 13.37 -5.88 -17.52
N ASN A 100 12.42 -5.07 -17.97
CA ASN A 100 11.85 -3.99 -17.16
C ASN A 100 10.42 -4.36 -16.76
N ILE A 101 10.08 -4.13 -15.48
CA ILE A 101 8.78 -4.38 -14.90
C ILE A 101 8.31 -3.11 -14.21
N THR A 102 7.06 -2.69 -14.44
CA THR A 102 6.45 -1.59 -13.71
C THR A 102 5.08 -1.99 -13.19
N SER A 103 4.65 -1.42 -12.07
CA SER A 103 3.30 -1.58 -11.52
C SER A 103 2.94 -0.42 -10.59
N ASN A 104 1.65 -0.27 -10.28
CA ASN A 104 1.22 0.73 -9.30
C ASN A 104 1.64 0.34 -7.89
N PHE A 105 1.56 -0.95 -7.55
CA PHE A 105 1.88 -1.47 -6.23
C PHE A 105 2.74 -2.71 -6.30
N GLY A 106 3.50 -2.96 -5.23
CA GLY A 106 4.29 -4.15 -5.04
C GLY A 106 4.24 -4.66 -3.60
N LYS A 107 4.56 -5.93 -3.42
CA LYS A 107 4.87 -6.55 -2.14
C LYS A 107 6.19 -7.28 -2.29
N TYR A 108 7.22 -6.83 -1.60
CA TYR A 108 8.58 -7.35 -1.68
C TYR A 108 8.97 -8.03 -0.37
N ASN A 109 9.51 -9.22 -0.45
CA ASN A 109 10.07 -9.92 0.69
C ASN A 109 11.60 -9.83 0.66
N ILE A 110 12.19 -9.22 1.69
CA ILE A 110 13.64 -8.96 1.76
C ILE A 110 14.50 -10.21 2.01
N VAL A 111 13.89 -11.32 2.44
CA VAL A 111 14.60 -12.56 2.77
C VAL A 111 14.86 -13.41 1.53
N ASN A 112 13.83 -13.60 0.71
CA ASN A 112 13.87 -14.49 -0.47
C ASN A 112 13.80 -13.74 -1.81
N ASN A 113 13.67 -12.41 -1.78
CA ASN A 113 13.49 -11.52 -2.93
C ASN A 113 12.22 -11.81 -3.76
N ASP A 114 11.24 -12.52 -3.21
CA ASP A 114 9.96 -12.70 -3.87
C ASP A 114 9.24 -11.35 -3.99
N THR A 115 8.70 -11.11 -5.18
CA THR A 115 8.05 -9.84 -5.47
C THR A 115 6.70 -10.08 -6.13
N ILE A 116 5.65 -9.54 -5.53
CA ILE A 116 4.32 -9.46 -6.14
C ILE A 116 4.14 -8.05 -6.68
N PHE A 117 3.78 -7.95 -7.96
CA PHE A 117 3.39 -6.71 -8.62
C PHE A 117 1.88 -6.70 -8.80
N SER A 118 1.24 -5.57 -8.57
CA SER A 118 -0.21 -5.47 -8.70
C SER A 118 -0.68 -4.13 -9.25
N LYS A 119 -1.73 -4.22 -10.04
CA LYS A 119 -2.36 -3.17 -10.84
C LYS A 119 -1.44 -2.53 -11.88
N ASN A 120 -1.89 -2.58 -13.12
CA ASN A 120 -1.16 -2.04 -14.27
C ASN A 120 0.26 -2.61 -14.38
N VAL A 121 0.38 -3.92 -14.23
CA VAL A 121 1.67 -4.61 -14.41
C VAL A 121 2.06 -4.57 -15.88
N ILE A 122 3.25 -4.05 -16.16
CA ILE A 122 3.83 -3.98 -17.51
C ILE A 122 5.22 -4.60 -17.45
N ILE A 123 5.47 -5.59 -18.29
CA ILE A 123 6.78 -6.22 -18.46
C ILE A 123 7.24 -5.98 -19.89
N THR A 124 8.45 -5.50 -20.06
CA THR A 124 9.06 -5.28 -21.38
C THR A 124 10.41 -5.96 -21.47
N TYR A 125 10.63 -6.62 -22.60
CA TYR A 125 11.91 -7.24 -22.97
C TYR A 125 12.10 -7.15 -24.47
N LEU A 126 13.07 -6.39 -24.94
CA LEU A 126 13.21 -6.07 -26.36
C LEU A 126 11.88 -5.51 -26.90
N ASP A 127 11.41 -6.06 -28.02
CA ASP A 127 10.15 -5.68 -28.68
C ASP A 127 8.92 -6.38 -28.08
N ASN A 128 9.09 -7.14 -27.00
CA ASN A 128 8.02 -7.88 -26.35
C ASN A 128 7.48 -7.09 -25.15
N LYS A 129 6.15 -7.04 -25.05
CA LYS A 129 5.44 -6.42 -23.95
C LYS A 129 4.35 -7.35 -23.41
N ILE A 130 4.32 -7.56 -22.10
CA ILE A 130 3.26 -8.26 -21.41
C ILE A 130 2.59 -7.26 -20.46
N THR A 131 1.27 -7.26 -20.43
CA THR A 131 0.49 -6.49 -19.47
C THR A 131 -0.48 -7.40 -18.73
N GLY A 132 -0.79 -7.08 -17.48
CA GLY A 132 -1.77 -7.78 -16.65
C GLY A 132 -2.00 -7.01 -15.35
N ASP A 133 -2.92 -7.45 -14.52
CA ASP A 133 -3.18 -6.80 -13.23
C ASP A 133 -2.45 -7.43 -12.05
N TYR A 134 -1.82 -8.59 -12.24
CA TYR A 134 -1.07 -9.29 -11.22
C TYR A 134 0.17 -9.97 -11.79
N GLY A 135 1.29 -9.81 -11.12
CA GLY A 135 2.55 -10.50 -11.39
C GLY A 135 3.14 -11.08 -10.11
N ASP A 136 3.58 -12.33 -10.15
CA ASP A 136 4.31 -13.00 -9.06
C ASP A 136 5.66 -13.47 -9.60
N PHE A 137 6.73 -12.93 -9.04
CA PHE A 137 8.10 -13.23 -9.41
C PHE A 137 8.82 -13.83 -8.21
N SER A 138 9.40 -15.03 -8.38
CA SER A 138 10.16 -15.71 -7.34
C SER A 138 11.42 -16.33 -7.92
N LEU A 139 12.57 -15.89 -7.42
CA LEU A 139 13.85 -16.50 -7.75
C LEU A 139 14.02 -17.88 -7.13
N GLU A 140 13.54 -18.07 -5.92
CA GLU A 140 13.62 -19.33 -5.21
C GLU A 140 12.82 -20.44 -5.92
N ARG A 141 11.59 -20.10 -6.32
CA ARG A 141 10.71 -21.03 -7.07
C ARG A 141 11.06 -21.11 -8.56
N ASN A 142 11.98 -20.28 -9.06
CA ASN A 142 12.28 -20.07 -10.48
C ASN A 142 11.01 -19.80 -11.31
N SER A 143 10.10 -19.03 -10.78
CA SER A 143 8.75 -18.84 -11.33
C SER A 143 8.46 -17.37 -11.60
N MET A 144 7.85 -17.09 -12.76
CA MET A 144 7.20 -15.85 -13.07
C MET A 144 5.77 -16.13 -13.55
N ILE A 145 4.80 -15.55 -12.86
CA ILE A 145 3.38 -15.72 -13.16
C ILE A 145 2.80 -14.33 -13.45
N ILE A 146 2.07 -14.19 -14.56
CA ILE A 146 1.31 -12.98 -14.87
C ILE A 146 -0.13 -13.40 -15.10
N SER A 147 -1.05 -12.70 -14.47
CA SER A 147 -2.46 -13.06 -14.49
C SER A 147 -3.38 -11.83 -14.45
N LYS A 148 -4.65 -12.08 -14.72
CA LYS A 148 -5.74 -11.11 -14.82
C LYS A 148 -5.58 -10.17 -16.01
N ASP A 149 -6.39 -10.37 -17.02
CA ASP A 149 -6.43 -9.58 -18.27
C ASP A 149 -5.07 -9.50 -18.98
N VAL A 150 -4.42 -10.66 -19.12
CA VAL A 150 -3.10 -10.73 -19.71
C VAL A 150 -3.14 -10.44 -21.21
N THR A 151 -2.32 -9.50 -21.63
CA THR A 151 -2.08 -9.23 -23.07
C THR A 151 -0.59 -9.27 -23.33
N TYR A 152 -0.17 -10.19 -24.19
CA TYR A 152 1.18 -10.22 -24.75
C TYR A 152 1.17 -9.55 -26.13
N THR A 153 2.16 -8.74 -26.41
CA THR A 153 2.30 -8.03 -27.69
C THR A 153 3.76 -8.04 -28.12
N ASN A 154 4.01 -8.34 -29.39
CA ASN A 154 5.29 -8.11 -30.05
C ASN A 154 5.06 -7.36 -31.36
N LEU A 155 6.08 -7.27 -32.24
CA LEU A 155 5.98 -6.56 -33.52
C LEU A 155 4.87 -7.12 -34.42
N GLU A 156 4.68 -8.43 -34.43
CA GLU A 156 3.82 -9.13 -35.39
C GLU A 156 2.47 -9.55 -34.81
N ASN A 157 2.42 -9.85 -33.52
CA ASN A 157 1.28 -10.52 -32.91
C ASN A 157 0.80 -9.86 -31.62
N MET A 158 -0.46 -10.07 -31.32
CA MET A 158 -1.09 -9.82 -30.03
C MET A 158 -1.78 -11.10 -29.56
N LEU A 159 -1.55 -11.47 -28.31
CA LEU A 159 -2.17 -12.62 -27.65
C LEU A 159 -2.90 -12.14 -26.40
N LYS A 160 -4.12 -12.64 -26.15
CA LYS A 160 -4.88 -12.44 -24.94
C LYS A 160 -5.08 -13.75 -24.22
N ALA A 161 -4.82 -13.76 -22.91
CA ALA A 161 -4.97 -14.90 -22.02
C ALA A 161 -5.38 -14.44 -20.62
N ASP A 162 -5.71 -15.37 -19.74
CA ASP A 162 -5.94 -15.06 -18.33
C ASP A 162 -4.69 -15.28 -17.47
N LEU A 163 -3.78 -16.14 -17.96
CA LEU A 163 -2.61 -16.59 -17.20
C LEU A 163 -1.43 -16.90 -18.14
N ILE A 164 -0.25 -16.38 -17.79
CA ILE A 164 1.04 -16.80 -18.33
C ILE A 164 1.91 -17.24 -17.15
N GLU A 165 2.39 -18.49 -17.21
CA GLU A 165 3.31 -19.09 -16.25
C GLU A 165 4.64 -19.37 -16.96
N MET A 166 5.76 -18.92 -16.40
CA MET A 166 7.08 -19.14 -16.96
C MET A 166 8.03 -19.73 -15.91
N ASP A 167 8.69 -20.80 -16.24
CA ASP A 167 9.88 -21.26 -15.52
C ASP A 167 11.09 -20.43 -15.94
N ILE A 168 11.66 -19.68 -15.02
CA ILE A 168 12.76 -18.75 -15.30
C ILE A 168 14.05 -19.50 -15.68
N LYS A 169 14.22 -20.73 -15.19
CA LYS A 169 15.40 -21.55 -15.42
C LYS A 169 15.35 -22.26 -16.76
N THR A 170 14.26 -22.95 -17.06
CA THR A 170 14.08 -23.73 -18.31
C THR A 170 13.59 -22.87 -19.47
N LYS A 171 12.92 -21.72 -19.17
CA LYS A 171 12.22 -20.84 -20.10
C LYS A 171 10.92 -21.43 -20.64
N ASP A 172 10.48 -22.55 -20.10
CA ASP A 172 9.19 -23.11 -20.46
C ASP A 172 8.07 -22.13 -20.08
N THR A 173 7.16 -21.92 -21.02
CA THR A 173 6.07 -20.99 -20.84
C THR A 173 4.75 -21.66 -21.14
N LYS A 174 3.82 -21.56 -20.20
CA LYS A 174 2.44 -22.04 -20.34
C LYS A 174 1.51 -20.85 -20.39
N ILE A 175 0.61 -20.83 -21.36
CA ILE A 175 -0.39 -19.77 -21.55
C ILE A 175 -1.77 -20.42 -21.50
N SER A 176 -2.65 -19.92 -20.67
CA SER A 176 -3.96 -20.52 -20.45
C SER A 176 -5.07 -19.50 -20.14
N MET A 177 -6.31 -19.98 -20.28
CA MET A 177 -7.51 -19.33 -19.77
C MET A 177 -7.92 -20.00 -18.47
N TYR A 178 -8.61 -19.29 -17.59
CA TYR A 178 -9.13 -19.87 -16.34
C TYR A 178 -10.24 -20.90 -16.60
N GLU A 179 -11.10 -20.59 -17.57
CA GLU A 179 -12.19 -21.48 -17.98
C GLU A 179 -11.71 -22.43 -19.06
N GLN A 180 -11.98 -23.74 -18.90
CA GLN A 180 -11.48 -24.79 -19.81
C GLN A 180 -12.08 -24.71 -21.22
N ASP A 181 -13.24 -24.11 -21.38
CA ASP A 181 -13.92 -23.92 -22.66
C ASP A 181 -13.48 -22.66 -23.40
N LYS A 182 -12.81 -21.73 -22.74
CA LYS A 182 -12.22 -20.54 -23.35
C LYS A 182 -10.87 -20.86 -23.99
N LYS A 183 -10.61 -20.22 -25.13
CA LYS A 183 -9.35 -20.37 -25.85
C LYS A 183 -8.54 -19.07 -25.81
N VAL A 184 -7.23 -19.23 -25.73
CA VAL A 184 -6.27 -18.15 -25.92
C VAL A 184 -6.51 -17.52 -27.29
N ASN A 185 -6.61 -16.20 -27.35
CA ASN A 185 -6.86 -15.46 -28.58
C ASN A 185 -5.56 -14.89 -29.13
N ILE A 186 -5.21 -15.25 -30.36
CA ILE A 186 -4.02 -14.74 -31.05
C ILE A 186 -4.47 -13.98 -32.28
N LYS A 187 -4.01 -12.73 -32.44
CA LYS A 187 -4.24 -11.90 -33.62
C LYS A 187 -2.91 -11.45 -34.21
N SER A 188 -2.77 -11.57 -35.53
CA SER A 188 -1.66 -10.95 -36.27
C SER A 188 -1.91 -9.46 -36.43
N LYS A 189 -0.87 -8.67 -36.30
CA LYS A 189 -0.89 -7.23 -36.66
C LYS A 189 -0.44 -7.14 -38.13
N ASN A 190 -1.40 -7.12 -39.02
CA ASN A 190 -1.11 -6.82 -40.44
C ASN A 190 -0.96 -5.33 -40.62
#